data_eec6c0e5174bd315f55b2f5b42d69c20
#
_entry.id   eec6c0e5174bd315f55b2f5b42d69c20
#
_cell.length_a   1.000
_cell.length_b   1.000
_cell.length_c   1.000
_cell.angle_alpha   90.00
_cell.angle_beta   90.00
_cell.angle_gamma   90.00
#
_symmetry.space_group_name_H-M   'P 1'
#
loop_
_entity.id
_entity.type
_entity.pdbx_description
1 polymer ?
#
loop_
_entity_poly.entity_id
_entity_poly.type
_entity_poly.pdbx_seq_one_letter_code
_entity_poly.pdbx_strand_id
1 'polypeptide(L)'
;MNPVESQIFAWVLHFRRLSYKLDYRENQTGVQRLKNIQEDIKTGKFKQAYLLYGEEAYLKQQYKRNLVKALNPDDDTMNFTRYEGKGIDVRELLSLCDTMPFFAERRVVLLEDTGFFKNKCEELADYMKALPDYLYLVFCESEVDKRSRMYKA
;
A
#
# COMPACT_ATOMS: atom_id res chain seq x y z
N MET A 1 23.20 16.02 5.24
CA MET A 1 22.25 15.18 4.51
C MET A 1 22.93 14.62 3.28
N ASN A 2 22.98 13.31 3.16
CA ASN A 2 23.64 12.63 2.04
C ASN A 2 22.89 12.97 0.72
N PRO A 3 23.59 13.31 -0.39
CA PRO A 3 22.94 13.59 -1.67
C PRO A 3 22.04 12.46 -2.20
N VAL A 4 22.23 11.23 -1.73
CA VAL A 4 21.35 10.09 -2.02
C VAL A 4 19.98 10.23 -1.33
N GLU A 5 19.91 10.87 -0.17
CA GLU A 5 18.65 11.12 0.53
C GLU A 5 17.81 12.26 -0.09
N SER A 6 18.44 13.17 -0.81
CA SER A 6 17.76 14.25 -1.54
C SER A 6 17.08 13.77 -2.84
N GLN A 7 17.36 12.55 -3.28
CA GLN A 7 16.76 11.92 -4.47
C GLN A 7 15.76 10.82 -4.12
N ILE A 8 15.31 10.76 -2.88
CA ILE A 8 14.35 9.74 -2.43
C ILE A 8 12.94 10.09 -2.88
N PHE A 9 12.50 9.44 -3.93
CA PHE A 9 11.19 9.57 -4.53
C PHE A 9 10.36 8.33 -4.26
N ALA A 10 9.66 8.29 -3.14
CA ALA A 10 8.67 7.26 -2.86
C ALA A 10 7.29 7.91 -2.73
N TRP A 11 6.27 7.21 -3.17
CA TRP A 11 4.92 7.70 -3.28
C TRP A 11 3.98 6.80 -2.48
N VAL A 12 3.34 7.33 -1.47
CA VAL A 12 2.35 6.62 -0.64
C VAL A 12 1.09 7.43 -0.54
N LEU A 13 -0.04 6.88 -0.88
CA LEU A 13 -1.33 7.54 -0.88
C LEU A 13 -1.98 7.54 0.51
N HIS A 14 -2.62 8.63 0.87
CA HIS A 14 -3.51 8.73 2.02
C HIS A 14 -4.97 8.58 1.59
N PHE A 15 -5.63 7.53 2.02
CA PHE A 15 -7.08 7.40 2.01
C PHE A 15 -7.66 8.00 3.30
N ARG A 16 -8.74 8.67 3.23
CA ARG A 16 -9.39 9.61 4.18
C ARG A 16 -9.20 9.42 5.70
N ARG A 17 -8.69 8.28 6.18
CA ARG A 17 -8.38 8.04 7.61
C ARG A 17 -7.19 7.11 7.86
N LEU A 18 -6.67 6.38 6.87
CA LEU A 18 -5.92 5.16 7.14
C LEU A 18 -4.71 4.91 6.25
N SER A 19 -4.35 5.79 5.30
CA SER A 19 -3.20 5.61 4.40
C SER A 19 -2.46 6.90 4.09
N TYR A 20 -1.24 6.82 3.57
CA TYR A 20 -0.40 7.97 3.24
C TYR A 20 -0.16 8.08 1.73
N LYS A 21 -0.16 9.33 1.25
CA LYS A 21 0.14 9.70 -0.13
C LYS A 21 1.46 10.45 -0.22
N LEU A 22 2.36 9.97 -1.04
CA LEU A 22 3.63 10.59 -1.35
C LEU A 22 3.64 11.05 -2.81
N ASP A 23 3.62 12.36 -3.05
CA ASP A 23 3.88 12.94 -4.36
C ASP A 23 5.20 13.71 -4.32
N TYR A 24 6.18 13.29 -5.11
CA TYR A 24 7.51 13.91 -5.18
C TYR A 24 7.47 15.39 -5.59
N ARG A 25 6.47 15.80 -6.35
CA ARG A 25 6.35 17.19 -6.83
C ARG A 25 6.03 18.19 -5.72
N GLU A 26 5.69 17.72 -4.52
CA GLU A 26 5.47 18.56 -3.33
C GLU A 26 6.62 18.35 -2.34
N ASN A 27 7.77 18.97 -2.62
CA ASN A 27 9.08 18.75 -2.01
C ASN A 27 9.16 18.72 -0.46
N GLN A 28 8.26 19.34 0.28
CA GLN A 28 8.32 19.36 1.75
C GLN A 28 7.46 18.26 2.40
N THR A 29 6.38 17.88 1.74
CA THR A 29 5.46 16.85 2.23
C THR A 29 5.96 15.42 1.96
N GLY A 30 6.78 15.22 0.94
CA GLY A 30 7.36 13.91 0.59
C GLY A 30 8.29 13.36 1.67
N VAL A 31 9.23 14.17 2.13
CA VAL A 31 10.19 13.77 3.19
C VAL A 31 9.47 13.49 4.52
N GLN A 32 8.46 14.28 4.86
CA GLN A 32 7.68 14.07 6.08
C GLN A 32 6.89 12.75 6.04
N ARG A 33 6.38 12.38 4.88
CA ARG A 33 5.60 11.13 4.72
C ARG A 33 6.47 9.88 4.71
N LEU A 34 7.69 9.96 4.19
CA LEU A 34 8.70 8.90 4.35
C LEU A 34 9.05 8.66 5.81
N LYS A 35 9.23 9.73 6.58
CA LYS A 35 9.42 9.63 8.03
C LYS A 35 8.23 8.96 8.71
N ASN A 36 7.01 9.22 8.25
CA ASN A 36 5.80 8.62 8.80
C ASN A 36 5.74 7.11 8.54
N ILE A 37 6.13 6.61 7.35
CA ILE A 37 6.20 5.16 7.08
C ILE A 37 7.27 4.51 7.96
N GLN A 38 8.44 5.12 8.05
CA GLN A 38 9.51 4.64 8.92
C GLN A 38 9.07 4.64 10.40
N GLU A 39 8.31 5.63 10.81
CA GLU A 39 7.73 5.71 12.14
C GLU A 39 6.66 4.63 12.36
N ASP A 40 5.76 4.41 11.39
CA ASP A 40 4.78 3.32 11.44
C ASP A 40 5.48 1.96 11.59
N ILE A 41 6.55 1.71 10.82
CA ILE A 41 7.36 0.49 10.92
C ILE A 41 8.03 0.39 12.30
N LYS A 42 8.60 1.47 12.80
CA LYS A 42 9.32 1.51 14.09
C LYS A 42 8.38 1.34 15.27
N THR A 43 7.19 1.94 15.22
CA THR A 43 6.23 1.93 16.33
C THR A 43 5.25 0.77 16.26
N GLY A 44 5.14 0.08 15.11
CA GLY A 44 4.15 -0.96 14.88
C GLY A 44 2.72 -0.43 14.70
N LYS A 45 2.54 0.89 14.56
CA LYS A 45 1.23 1.53 14.35
C LYS A 45 0.95 1.72 12.86
N PHE A 46 0.54 0.65 12.21
CA PHE A 46 0.31 0.65 10.77
C PHE A 46 -1.02 1.25 10.38
N LYS A 47 -1.06 1.82 9.16
CA LYS A 47 -2.30 2.13 8.44
C LYS A 47 -2.80 0.86 7.75
N GLN A 48 -4.11 0.81 7.51
CA GLN A 48 -4.72 -0.35 6.85
C GLN A 48 -4.44 -0.43 5.35
N ALA A 49 -4.09 0.70 4.71
CA ALA A 49 -3.74 0.71 3.30
C ALA A 49 -2.54 1.62 3.00
N TYR A 50 -1.65 1.13 2.15
CA TYR A 50 -0.50 1.85 1.61
C TYR A 50 -0.49 1.76 0.10
N LEU A 51 -0.20 2.86 -0.58
CA LEU A 51 0.05 2.90 -2.01
C LEU A 51 1.48 3.38 -2.28
N LEU A 52 2.30 2.51 -2.82
CA LEU A 52 3.66 2.78 -3.27
C LEU A 52 3.65 2.91 -4.79
N TYR A 53 4.02 4.08 -5.32
CA TYR A 53 4.12 4.31 -6.74
C TYR A 53 5.20 5.36 -7.06
N GLY A 54 5.61 5.47 -8.31
CA GLY A 54 6.64 6.39 -8.78
C GLY A 54 7.68 5.71 -9.65
N GLU A 55 8.58 6.51 -10.20
CA GLU A 55 9.58 6.07 -11.18
C GLU A 55 10.80 5.39 -10.54
N GLU A 56 11.08 5.68 -9.27
CA GLU A 56 12.23 5.15 -8.52
C GLU A 56 12.00 3.69 -8.09
N ALA A 57 12.21 2.78 -9.01
CA ALA A 57 11.93 1.35 -8.82
C ALA A 57 12.66 0.76 -7.61
N TYR A 58 13.93 1.13 -7.38
CA TYR A 58 14.73 0.60 -6.28
C TYR A 58 14.16 0.98 -4.91
N LEU A 59 13.83 2.25 -4.72
CA LEU A 59 13.27 2.74 -3.45
C LEU A 59 11.87 2.18 -3.19
N LYS A 60 11.04 2.12 -4.22
CA LYS A 60 9.72 1.51 -4.15
C LYS A 60 9.81 0.06 -3.68
N GLN A 61 10.74 -0.72 -4.23
CA GLN A 61 10.98 -2.10 -3.82
C GLN A 61 11.53 -2.21 -2.39
N GLN A 62 12.40 -1.30 -1.99
CA GLN A 62 12.94 -1.28 -0.63
C GLN A 62 11.85 -0.98 0.40
N TYR A 63 11.02 0.05 0.19
CA TYR A 63 9.91 0.37 1.08
C TYR A 63 8.86 -0.74 1.11
N LYS A 64 8.53 -1.33 -0.03
CA LYS A 64 7.65 -2.50 -0.10
C LYS A 64 8.15 -3.63 0.78
N ARG A 65 9.41 -4.04 0.62
CA ARG A 65 10.00 -5.13 1.42
C ARG A 65 9.98 -4.83 2.91
N ASN A 66 10.39 -3.62 3.30
CA ASN A 66 10.43 -3.23 4.69
C ASN A 66 9.04 -3.19 5.33
N LEU A 67 8.06 -2.68 4.61
CA LEU A 67 6.68 -2.60 5.07
C LEU A 67 6.04 -3.98 5.19
N VAL A 68 6.19 -4.83 4.17
CA VAL A 68 5.67 -6.20 4.19
C VAL A 68 6.32 -7.00 5.32
N LYS A 69 7.64 -6.90 5.50
CA LYS A 69 8.34 -7.58 6.60
C LYS A 69 7.87 -7.10 7.98
N ALA A 70 7.58 -5.82 8.12
CA ALA A 70 7.08 -5.27 9.37
C ALA A 70 5.61 -5.66 9.66
N LEU A 71 4.79 -5.80 8.61
CA LEU A 71 3.40 -6.26 8.72
C LEU A 71 3.30 -7.77 8.95
N ASN A 72 4.24 -8.54 8.39
CA ASN A 72 4.30 -10.00 8.46
C ASN A 72 5.71 -10.46 8.92
N PRO A 73 6.09 -10.22 10.19
CA PRO A 73 7.44 -10.47 10.68
C PRO A 73 7.83 -11.94 10.69
N ASP A 74 6.88 -12.83 10.85
CA ASP A 74 7.09 -14.28 10.97
C ASP A 74 7.08 -15.00 9.59
N ASP A 75 6.99 -14.25 8.50
CA ASP A 75 6.83 -14.77 7.13
C ASP A 75 5.67 -15.77 7.00
N ASP A 76 4.57 -15.47 7.71
CA ASP A 76 3.36 -16.27 7.70
C ASP A 76 2.74 -16.32 6.30
N THR A 77 2.70 -17.52 5.71
CA THR A 77 2.15 -17.74 4.38
C THR A 77 0.64 -17.98 4.38
N MET A 78 0.04 -18.25 5.53
CA MET A 78 -1.41 -18.49 5.62
C MET A 78 -2.22 -17.20 5.64
N ASN A 79 -1.64 -16.15 6.21
CA ASN A 79 -2.29 -14.84 6.34
C ASN A 79 -1.66 -13.77 5.45
N PHE A 80 -0.75 -14.16 4.57
CA PHE A 80 -0.14 -13.30 3.55
C PHE A 80 -0.50 -13.79 2.16
N THR A 81 -1.01 -12.90 1.32
CA THR A 81 -1.30 -13.20 -0.08
C THR A 81 -0.72 -12.12 -0.99
N ARG A 82 -0.11 -12.53 -2.09
CA ARG A 82 0.44 -11.66 -3.12
C ARG A 82 -0.33 -11.82 -4.42
N TYR A 83 -0.79 -10.71 -4.95
CA TYR A 83 -1.33 -10.60 -6.31
C TYR A 83 -0.41 -9.75 -7.16
N GLU A 84 -0.18 -10.16 -8.40
CA GLU A 84 0.68 -9.46 -9.33
C GLU A 84 0.06 -9.44 -10.73
N GLY A 85 0.13 -8.28 -11.38
CA GLY A 85 -0.33 -8.09 -12.74
C GLY A 85 -1.81 -7.74 -12.87
N LYS A 86 -2.21 -7.50 -14.12
CA LYS A 86 -3.56 -7.12 -14.49
C LYS A 86 -4.46 -8.37 -14.61
N GLY A 87 -5.78 -8.17 -14.48
CA GLY A 87 -6.75 -9.26 -14.65
C GLY A 87 -7.10 -10.02 -13.38
N ILE A 88 -6.77 -9.46 -12.23
CA ILE A 88 -7.20 -9.97 -10.92
C ILE A 88 -8.73 -9.89 -10.83
N ASP A 89 -9.36 -10.99 -10.46
CA ASP A 89 -10.79 -11.01 -10.17
C ASP A 89 -11.05 -10.27 -8.86
N VAL A 90 -11.74 -9.13 -8.97
CA VAL A 90 -12.01 -8.25 -7.82
C VAL A 90 -12.89 -8.94 -6.79
N ARG A 91 -13.84 -9.77 -7.20
CA ARG A 91 -14.73 -10.47 -6.28
C ARG A 91 -13.99 -11.51 -5.47
N GLU A 92 -13.10 -12.25 -6.12
CA GLU A 92 -12.22 -13.21 -5.44
C GLU A 92 -11.30 -12.49 -4.45
N LEU A 93 -10.69 -11.38 -4.86
CA LEU A 93 -9.88 -10.53 -4.00
C LEU A 93 -10.65 -10.04 -2.77
N LEU A 94 -11.86 -9.51 -2.96
CA LEU A 94 -12.69 -9.03 -1.85
C LEU A 94 -13.12 -10.16 -0.92
N SER A 95 -13.48 -11.31 -1.46
CA SER A 95 -13.79 -12.52 -0.67
C SER A 95 -12.61 -12.95 0.20
N LEU A 96 -11.40 -12.92 -0.34
CA LEU A 96 -10.18 -13.17 0.43
C LEU A 96 -9.99 -12.13 1.54
N CYS A 97 -10.19 -10.84 1.22
CA CYS A 97 -10.04 -9.74 2.18
C CYS A 97 -11.03 -9.84 3.34
N ASP A 98 -12.24 -10.35 3.10
CA ASP A 98 -13.26 -10.56 4.13
C ASP A 98 -13.00 -11.81 4.98
N THR A 99 -12.05 -12.64 4.59
CA THR A 99 -11.70 -13.82 5.37
C THR A 99 -10.83 -13.44 6.57
N MET A 100 -11.26 -13.76 7.77
CA MET A 100 -10.51 -13.51 9.00
C MET A 100 -9.14 -14.21 8.96
N PRO A 101 -8.10 -13.62 9.56
CA PRO A 101 -6.78 -14.26 9.65
C PRO A 101 -6.86 -15.54 10.48
N PHE A 102 -6.07 -16.53 10.08
CA PHE A 102 -5.98 -17.83 10.74
C PHE A 102 -4.87 -17.78 11.80
N PHE A 103 -5.26 -17.88 13.07
CA PHE A 103 -4.35 -17.82 14.22
C PHE A 103 -3.34 -16.64 14.21
N ALA A 104 -3.75 -15.49 13.65
CA ALA A 104 -2.96 -14.28 13.59
C ALA A 104 -3.83 -13.05 13.79
N GLU A 105 -3.21 -11.93 14.13
CA GLU A 105 -3.92 -10.66 14.30
C GLU A 105 -4.23 -9.95 12.98
N ARG A 106 -3.46 -10.28 11.93
CA ARG A 106 -3.47 -9.53 10.68
C ARG A 106 -3.56 -10.46 9.47
N ARG A 107 -4.29 -9.97 8.47
CA ARG A 107 -4.22 -10.46 7.09
C ARG A 107 -3.56 -9.38 6.24
N VAL A 108 -2.50 -9.75 5.54
CA VAL A 108 -1.73 -8.84 4.69
C VAL A 108 -1.90 -9.24 3.23
N VAL A 109 -2.31 -8.30 2.39
CA VAL A 109 -2.44 -8.51 0.95
C VAL A 109 -1.55 -7.51 0.22
N LEU A 110 -0.58 -8.03 -0.51
CA LEU A 110 0.30 -7.27 -1.39
C LEU A 110 -0.21 -7.32 -2.82
N LEU A 111 -0.45 -6.16 -3.40
CA LEU A 111 -0.96 -6.01 -4.77
C LEU A 111 0.06 -5.23 -5.60
N GLU A 112 0.57 -5.84 -6.67
CA GLU A 112 1.62 -5.27 -7.50
C GLU A 112 1.18 -5.15 -8.96
N ASP A 113 1.34 -3.97 -9.54
CA ASP A 113 1.07 -3.66 -10.95
C ASP A 113 -0.32 -4.12 -11.44
N THR A 114 -1.31 -3.98 -10.57
CA THR A 114 -2.68 -4.47 -10.80
C THR A 114 -3.47 -3.62 -11.80
N GLY A 115 -3.08 -2.36 -11.95
CA GLY A 115 -3.80 -1.40 -12.78
C GLY A 115 -5.07 -0.83 -12.14
N PHE A 116 -5.40 -1.16 -10.91
CA PHE A 116 -6.59 -0.67 -10.21
C PHE A 116 -6.62 0.85 -10.02
N PHE A 117 -5.46 1.48 -9.95
CA PHE A 117 -5.33 2.94 -9.84
C PHE A 117 -5.31 3.68 -11.18
N LYS A 118 -5.25 2.97 -12.30
CA LYS A 118 -5.33 3.52 -13.66
C LYS A 118 -6.71 3.28 -14.27
N ASN A 119 -7.23 2.08 -14.12
CA ASN A 119 -8.53 1.67 -14.65
C ASN A 119 -9.64 1.88 -13.61
N LYS A 120 -10.89 1.93 -14.09
CA LYS A 120 -12.02 1.99 -13.17
C LYS A 120 -12.14 0.68 -12.38
N CYS A 121 -12.16 0.80 -11.06
CA CYS A 121 -12.45 -0.30 -10.14
C CYS A 121 -13.33 0.24 -9.01
N GLU A 122 -14.62 0.41 -9.28
CA GLU A 122 -15.55 1.05 -8.35
C GLU A 122 -15.82 0.16 -7.14
N GLU A 123 -15.92 -1.13 -7.35
CA GLU A 123 -16.21 -2.13 -6.32
C GLU A 123 -15.11 -2.13 -5.24
N LEU A 124 -13.84 -2.16 -5.67
CA LEU A 124 -12.71 -2.06 -4.75
C LEU A 124 -12.61 -0.67 -4.10
N ALA A 125 -12.90 0.41 -4.83
CA ALA A 125 -12.89 1.77 -4.28
C ALA A 125 -13.96 1.96 -3.20
N ASP A 126 -15.12 1.34 -3.34
CA ASP A 126 -16.14 1.35 -2.29
C ASP A 126 -15.73 0.50 -1.08
N TYR A 127 -15.13 -0.65 -1.31
CA TYR A 127 -14.60 -1.51 -0.25
C TYR A 127 -13.52 -0.82 0.59
N MET A 128 -12.65 -0.02 -0.04
CA MET A 128 -11.60 0.74 0.66
C MET A 128 -12.13 1.74 1.69
N LYS A 129 -13.41 2.10 1.64
CA LYS A 129 -14.01 3.05 2.59
C LYS A 129 -14.25 2.47 3.99
N ALA A 130 -14.36 1.16 4.10
CA ALA A 130 -14.65 0.46 5.34
C ALA A 130 -13.94 -0.91 5.37
N LEU A 131 -12.62 -0.89 5.55
CA LEU A 131 -11.80 -2.10 5.65
C LEU A 131 -12.01 -2.78 7.01
N PRO A 132 -12.02 -4.13 7.05
CA PRO A 132 -11.97 -4.86 8.32
C PRO A 132 -10.70 -4.50 9.12
N ASP A 133 -10.80 -4.44 10.43
CA ASP A 133 -9.70 -3.99 11.32
C ASP A 133 -8.44 -4.86 11.21
N TYR A 134 -8.59 -6.12 10.86
CA TYR A 134 -7.46 -7.06 10.69
C TYR A 134 -6.77 -6.98 9.33
N LEU A 135 -7.36 -6.25 8.35
CA LEU A 135 -6.89 -6.25 6.97
C LEU A 135 -5.88 -5.12 6.72
N TYR A 136 -4.77 -5.48 6.11
CA TYR A 136 -3.71 -4.56 5.69
C TYR A 136 -3.41 -4.75 4.20
N LEU A 137 -3.58 -3.70 3.42
CA LEU A 137 -3.37 -3.69 1.97
C LEU A 137 -2.12 -2.89 1.61
N VAL A 138 -1.24 -3.47 0.86
CA VAL A 138 -0.06 -2.80 0.31
C VAL A 138 -0.13 -2.84 -1.21
N PHE A 139 -0.37 -1.69 -1.82
CA PHE A 139 -0.34 -1.53 -3.27
C PHE A 139 1.03 -1.02 -3.71
N CYS A 140 1.60 -1.66 -4.71
CA CYS A 140 2.85 -1.25 -5.34
C CYS A 140 2.61 -1.15 -6.85
N GLU A 141 2.35 0.06 -7.35
CA GLU A 141 1.89 0.29 -8.70
C GLU A 141 2.91 1.08 -9.52
N SER A 142 3.05 0.75 -10.79
CA SER A 142 3.86 1.52 -11.75
C SER A 142 3.10 2.72 -12.31
N GLU A 143 1.78 2.57 -12.50
CA GLU A 143 0.93 3.58 -13.11
C GLU A 143 -0.26 3.93 -12.20
N VAL A 144 -0.41 5.22 -11.92
CA VAL A 144 -1.49 5.77 -11.08
C VAL A 144 -2.11 6.98 -11.74
N ASP A 145 -3.43 6.96 -11.96
CA ASP A 145 -4.20 8.16 -12.30
C ASP A 145 -4.75 8.79 -11.01
N LYS A 146 -4.20 9.94 -10.66
CA LYS A 146 -4.60 10.71 -9.46
C LYS A 146 -6.05 11.20 -9.50
N ARG A 147 -6.71 11.13 -10.66
CA ARG A 147 -8.12 11.46 -10.83
C ARG A 147 -9.03 10.27 -10.58
N SER A 148 -8.48 9.06 -10.57
CA SER A 148 -9.25 7.83 -10.38
C SER A 148 -9.97 7.82 -9.03
N ARG A 149 -11.08 7.09 -8.98
CA ARG A 149 -11.86 6.92 -7.74
C ARG A 149 -11.05 6.15 -6.69
N MET A 150 -10.28 5.15 -7.11
CA MET A 150 -9.36 4.41 -6.25
C MET A 150 -8.33 5.30 -5.56
N TYR A 151 -7.79 6.28 -6.29
CA TYR A 151 -6.83 7.22 -5.71
C TYR A 151 -7.47 8.18 -4.69
N LYS A 152 -8.76 8.47 -4.84
CA LYS A 152 -9.51 9.40 -3.98
C LYS A 152 -10.23 8.70 -2.82
N ALA A 153 -10.44 7.40 -2.91
CA ALA A 153 -11.07 6.60 -1.88
C ALA A 153 -10.18 6.48 -0.65
#